data_7cb356a64d3d79058022520825cf60bb
#
_entry.id   7cb356a64d3d79058022520825cf60bb
#
_cell.length_a   1.000
_cell.length_b   1.000
_cell.length_c   1.000
_cell.angle_alpha   90.00
_cell.angle_beta   90.00
_cell.angle_gamma   90.00
#
_symmetry.space_group_name_H-M   'P 1'
#
loop_
_entity.id
_entity.type
_entity.pdbx_description
1 polymer ?
#
loop_
_entity_poly.entity_id
_entity_poly.type
_entity_poly.pdbx_seq_one_letter_code
_entity_poly.pdbx_strand_id
1 'polypeptide(L)'
;MAISYKKCPKCGSTNSVRIVHSMPSYELYQQAQAGKVKLGSCLLEPGNPEYICKDCEHEWNRVRAIDKAYRKIKAIKASVGGYFGGYYDVTIDLRNLETTWNFQEGGTEETSKKSIRASTAEAFIEELKILNLLNWKAKYIELGVCDGTQWSVQILTEGRSIKKYGDNEFPEEWDLFCRLIRQVTNRKFK
;
A
#
# COMPACT_ATOMS: atom_id res chain seq x y z
N MET A 1 6.44 5.34 -3.16
CA MET A 1 6.98 4.58 -4.33
C MET A 1 5.91 3.56 -4.70
N ALA A 2 5.33 3.70 -5.88
CA ALA A 2 4.28 2.80 -6.36
C ALA A 2 4.75 1.34 -6.38
N ILE A 3 3.82 0.40 -6.27
CA ILE A 3 4.13 -1.03 -6.41
C ILE A 3 4.71 -1.26 -7.80
N SER A 4 5.93 -1.81 -7.87
CA SER A 4 6.52 -2.20 -9.14
C SER A 4 5.99 -3.59 -9.55
N TYR A 5 4.97 -3.60 -10.38
CA TYR A 5 4.41 -4.85 -10.92
C TYR A 5 5.39 -5.62 -11.80
N LYS A 6 6.41 -4.93 -12.34
CA LYS A 6 7.44 -5.51 -13.19
C LYS A 6 8.59 -6.16 -12.41
N LYS A 7 8.65 -5.98 -11.10
CA LYS A 7 9.67 -6.61 -10.26
C LYS A 7 9.25 -8.04 -9.92
N CYS A 8 10.09 -9.01 -10.27
CA CYS A 8 9.82 -10.42 -9.99
C CYS A 8 9.58 -10.65 -8.49
N PRO A 9 8.44 -11.21 -8.08
CA PRO A 9 8.18 -11.48 -6.68
C PRO A 9 9.01 -12.63 -6.11
N LYS A 10 9.64 -13.48 -6.95
CA LYS A 10 10.46 -14.62 -6.53
C LYS A 10 11.91 -14.20 -6.29
N CYS A 11 12.60 -13.65 -7.30
CA CYS A 11 14.04 -13.33 -7.22
C CYS A 11 14.34 -11.85 -7.06
N GLY A 12 13.33 -10.96 -7.16
CA GLY A 12 13.49 -9.51 -7.03
C GLY A 12 14.08 -8.81 -8.27
N SER A 13 14.34 -9.53 -9.36
CA SER A 13 14.84 -8.96 -10.61
C SER A 13 13.82 -8.02 -11.26
N THR A 14 14.33 -7.00 -11.96
CA THR A 14 13.54 -6.11 -12.82
C THR A 14 13.55 -6.54 -14.29
N ASN A 15 14.31 -7.59 -14.61
CA ASN A 15 14.40 -8.16 -15.97
C ASN A 15 13.17 -9.05 -16.25
N SER A 16 12.03 -8.40 -16.49
CA SER A 16 10.76 -9.06 -16.76
C SER A 16 10.10 -8.51 -18.00
N VAL A 17 9.34 -9.36 -18.67
CA VAL A 17 8.53 -8.99 -19.83
C VAL A 17 7.06 -9.31 -19.59
N ARG A 18 6.21 -8.65 -20.35
CA ARG A 18 4.77 -8.90 -20.32
C ARG A 18 4.44 -10.17 -21.08
N ILE A 19 3.51 -10.96 -20.55
CA ILE A 19 2.88 -12.07 -21.26
C ILE A 19 1.62 -11.53 -21.95
N VAL A 20 1.47 -11.81 -23.25
CA VAL A 20 0.31 -11.40 -24.02
C VAL A 20 -0.51 -12.63 -24.41
N HIS A 21 -1.73 -12.69 -23.87
CA HIS A 21 -2.69 -13.76 -24.13
C HIS A 21 -3.66 -13.31 -25.23
N SER A 22 -3.35 -13.63 -26.46
CA SER A 22 -4.19 -13.37 -27.63
C SER A 22 -3.66 -14.13 -28.85
N MET A 23 -4.45 -14.22 -29.92
CA MET A 23 -3.91 -14.61 -31.23
C MET A 23 -2.87 -13.58 -31.65
N PRO A 24 -1.60 -13.98 -31.88
CA PRO A 24 -0.55 -13.03 -32.18
C PRO A 24 -0.72 -12.43 -33.60
N SER A 25 -0.69 -11.08 -33.70
CA SER A 25 -0.44 -10.42 -34.97
C SER A 25 1.03 -10.65 -35.40
N TYR A 26 1.33 -10.38 -36.66
CA TYR A 26 2.71 -10.46 -37.16
C TYR A 26 3.68 -9.57 -36.37
N GLU A 27 3.26 -8.36 -36.00
CA GLU A 27 4.04 -7.43 -35.19
C GLU A 27 4.28 -7.94 -33.79
N LEU A 28 3.26 -8.56 -33.17
CA LEU A 28 3.39 -9.16 -31.83
C LEU A 28 4.33 -10.35 -31.83
N TYR A 29 4.28 -11.16 -32.91
CA TYR A 29 5.21 -12.27 -33.10
C TYR A 29 6.66 -11.78 -33.23
N GLN A 30 6.91 -10.70 -33.98
CA GLN A 30 8.24 -10.10 -34.08
C GLN A 30 8.74 -9.57 -32.73
N GLN A 31 7.85 -8.94 -31.93
CA GLN A 31 8.19 -8.49 -30.57
C GLN A 31 8.55 -9.66 -29.65
N ALA A 32 7.87 -10.78 -29.80
CA ALA A 32 8.17 -11.99 -29.04
C ALA A 32 9.54 -12.58 -29.43
N GLN A 33 9.85 -12.66 -30.73
CA GLN A 33 11.17 -13.09 -31.21
C GLN A 33 12.28 -12.14 -30.71
N ALA A 34 12.02 -10.86 -30.66
CA ALA A 34 12.94 -9.86 -30.09
C ALA A 34 13.02 -9.91 -28.54
N GLY A 35 12.28 -10.81 -27.89
CA GLY A 35 12.25 -10.96 -26.45
C GLY A 35 11.65 -9.78 -25.68
N LYS A 36 10.85 -8.95 -26.33
CA LYS A 36 10.18 -7.79 -25.71
C LYS A 36 8.89 -8.17 -25.00
N VAL A 37 8.26 -9.26 -25.42
CA VAL A 37 7.07 -9.86 -24.83
C VAL A 37 7.20 -11.39 -24.85
N LYS A 38 6.37 -12.09 -24.07
CA LYS A 38 6.15 -13.52 -24.18
C LYS A 38 4.74 -13.77 -24.70
N LEU A 39 4.56 -14.67 -25.65
CA LEU A 39 3.24 -15.12 -26.07
C LEU A 39 2.74 -16.15 -25.04
N GLY A 40 1.53 -15.91 -24.54
CA GLY A 40 0.80 -16.81 -23.65
C GLY A 40 -0.22 -17.65 -24.40
N SER A 41 -1.20 -18.20 -23.66
CA SER A 41 -2.31 -18.94 -24.25
C SER A 41 -3.23 -18.03 -25.07
N CYS A 42 -3.91 -18.60 -26.06
CA CYS A 42 -4.95 -17.86 -26.82
C CYS A 42 -6.21 -17.64 -26.00
N LEU A 43 -6.38 -18.34 -24.89
CA LEU A 43 -7.54 -18.22 -23.99
C LEU A 43 -7.24 -17.24 -22.87
N LEU A 44 -8.12 -16.25 -22.69
CA LEU A 44 -8.10 -15.33 -21.57
C LEU A 44 -8.88 -15.94 -20.43
N GLU A 45 -8.17 -16.45 -19.42
CA GLU A 45 -8.78 -16.97 -18.19
C GLU A 45 -8.46 -16.03 -17.02
N PRO A 46 -9.39 -15.87 -16.07
CA PRO A 46 -9.11 -15.14 -14.83
C PRO A 46 -7.92 -15.79 -14.09
N GLY A 47 -6.90 -14.97 -13.81
CA GLY A 47 -5.71 -15.44 -13.11
C GLY A 47 -4.52 -15.83 -14.00
N ASN A 48 -4.65 -15.75 -15.32
CA ASN A 48 -3.51 -15.93 -16.22
C ASN A 48 -2.34 -15.00 -15.84
N PRO A 49 -1.09 -15.48 -15.92
CA PRO A 49 0.07 -14.66 -15.61
C PRO A 49 0.22 -13.52 -16.63
N GLU A 50 0.51 -12.32 -16.13
CA GLU A 50 0.71 -11.11 -16.93
C GLU A 50 2.18 -10.80 -17.21
N TYR A 51 3.08 -11.37 -16.40
CA TYR A 51 4.53 -11.12 -16.43
C TYR A 51 5.32 -12.41 -16.26
N ILE A 52 6.50 -12.46 -16.87
CA ILE A 52 7.51 -13.47 -16.66
C ILE A 52 8.86 -12.83 -16.38
N CYS A 53 9.61 -13.38 -15.44
CA CYS A 53 11.00 -13.02 -15.18
C CYS A 53 11.93 -13.76 -16.13
N LYS A 54 12.83 -13.04 -16.83
CA LYS A 54 13.82 -13.64 -17.69
C LYS A 54 14.94 -14.34 -16.93
N ASP A 55 15.17 -14.00 -15.65
CA ASP A 55 16.29 -14.53 -14.87
C ASP A 55 15.93 -15.83 -14.13
N CYS A 56 14.66 -16.03 -13.74
CA CYS A 56 14.24 -17.21 -12.98
C CYS A 56 12.95 -17.86 -13.50
N GLU A 57 12.46 -17.42 -14.66
CA GLU A 57 11.28 -17.94 -15.38
C GLU A 57 9.97 -17.94 -14.56
N HIS A 58 9.98 -17.29 -13.40
CA HIS A 58 8.78 -17.16 -12.58
C HIS A 58 7.74 -16.29 -13.27
N GLU A 59 6.52 -16.80 -13.37
CA GLU A 59 5.36 -16.07 -13.91
C GLU A 59 4.45 -15.57 -12.80
N TRP A 60 3.86 -14.37 -12.96
CA TRP A 60 2.92 -13.79 -11.99
C TRP A 60 1.95 -12.82 -12.65
N ASN A 61 0.85 -12.57 -11.96
CA ASN A 61 -0.09 -11.50 -12.29
C ASN A 61 0.01 -10.34 -11.27
N ARG A 62 -0.63 -9.21 -11.59
CA ARG A 62 -0.62 -8.02 -10.71
C ARG A 62 -1.19 -8.31 -9.33
N VAL A 63 -2.25 -9.08 -9.25
CA VAL A 63 -2.91 -9.42 -7.98
C VAL A 63 -1.91 -10.08 -7.04
N ARG A 64 -1.17 -11.08 -7.50
CA ARG A 64 -0.13 -11.74 -6.70
C ARG A 64 1.00 -10.80 -6.28
N ALA A 65 1.39 -9.85 -7.15
CA ALA A 65 2.40 -8.86 -6.81
C ALA A 65 1.90 -7.87 -5.74
N ILE A 66 0.64 -7.44 -5.84
CA ILE A 66 -0.04 -6.60 -4.85
C ILE A 66 -0.11 -7.35 -3.52
N ASP A 67 -0.68 -8.54 -3.49
CA ASP A 67 -0.80 -9.35 -2.27
C ASP A 67 0.54 -9.54 -1.57
N LYS A 68 1.58 -9.89 -2.32
CA LYS A 68 2.92 -10.04 -1.76
C LYS A 68 3.47 -8.73 -1.19
N ALA A 69 3.17 -7.58 -1.81
CA ALA A 69 3.61 -6.27 -1.32
C ALA A 69 2.93 -5.92 0.02
N TYR A 70 1.62 -6.14 0.12
CA TYR A 70 0.86 -5.84 1.35
C TYR A 70 1.18 -6.81 2.49
N ARG A 71 1.39 -8.10 2.22
CA ARG A 71 1.83 -9.09 3.24
C ARG A 71 3.18 -8.77 3.89
N LYS A 72 4.00 -7.92 3.27
CA LYS A 72 5.28 -7.46 3.86
C LYS A 72 5.11 -6.33 4.86
N ILE A 73 3.92 -5.75 5.00
CA ILE A 73 3.65 -4.69 5.96
C ILE A 73 3.67 -5.31 7.35
N LYS A 74 4.47 -4.72 8.26
CA LYS A 74 4.64 -5.15 9.64
C LYS A 74 3.92 -4.22 10.61
N ALA A 75 3.88 -2.94 10.29
CA ALA A 75 3.15 -1.96 11.07
C ALA A 75 2.78 -0.74 10.21
N ILE A 76 1.73 -0.07 10.63
CA ILE A 76 1.33 1.25 10.14
C ILE A 76 1.41 2.23 11.31
N LYS A 77 2.10 3.35 11.09
CA LYS A 77 2.04 4.51 11.98
C LYS A 77 1.35 5.63 11.23
N ALA A 78 0.34 6.23 11.83
CA ALA A 78 -0.40 7.32 11.24
C ALA A 78 -0.53 8.45 12.25
N SER A 79 -0.38 9.70 11.78
CA SER A 79 -0.61 10.89 12.58
C SER A 79 -1.47 11.87 11.81
N VAL A 80 -2.30 12.60 12.52
CA VAL A 80 -3.09 13.71 12.00
C VAL A 80 -3.35 14.73 13.09
N GLY A 81 -3.22 16.00 12.75
CA GLY A 81 -3.50 17.10 13.66
C GLY A 81 -3.17 18.44 13.01
N GLY A 82 -3.47 19.51 13.72
CA GLY A 82 -3.23 20.85 13.23
C GLY A 82 -3.24 21.86 14.37
N TYR A 83 -3.22 23.12 14.02
CA TYR A 83 -3.23 24.20 15.00
C TYR A 83 -4.48 24.18 15.89
N PHE A 84 -5.62 23.78 15.32
CA PHE A 84 -6.88 23.60 16.04
C PHE A 84 -7.23 22.12 16.13
N GLY A 85 -7.57 21.60 17.32
CA GLY A 85 -8.16 20.28 17.51
C GLY A 85 -7.19 19.14 17.86
N GLY A 86 -5.97 19.45 18.30
CA GLY A 86 -5.01 18.49 18.85
C GLY A 86 -4.37 17.57 17.80
N TYR A 87 -3.58 16.61 18.29
CA TYR A 87 -2.82 15.67 17.49
C TYR A 87 -3.19 14.23 17.86
N TYR A 88 -3.44 13.43 16.86
CA TYR A 88 -3.66 11.99 16.97
C TYR A 88 -2.46 11.24 16.40
N ASP A 89 -1.92 10.29 17.17
CA ASP A 89 -0.90 9.37 16.72
C ASP A 89 -1.37 7.95 16.95
N VAL A 90 -1.29 7.13 15.91
CA VAL A 90 -1.70 5.73 15.95
C VAL A 90 -0.58 4.84 15.44
N THR A 91 -0.31 3.77 16.17
CA THR A 91 0.53 2.66 15.70
C THR A 91 -0.30 1.39 15.68
N ILE A 92 -0.37 0.73 14.53
CA ILE A 92 -0.98 -0.59 14.37
C ILE A 92 0.17 -1.56 14.08
N ASP A 93 0.56 -2.34 15.07
CA ASP A 93 1.59 -3.37 14.95
C ASP A 93 0.95 -4.71 14.60
N LEU A 94 1.08 -5.10 13.32
CA LEU A 94 0.50 -6.33 12.78
C LEU A 94 1.30 -7.58 13.17
N ARG A 95 2.56 -7.41 13.62
CA ARG A 95 3.40 -8.50 14.06
C ARG A 95 3.05 -8.91 15.50
N ASN A 96 2.92 -7.90 16.38
CA ASN A 96 2.60 -8.10 17.78
C ASN A 96 1.08 -8.11 18.04
N LEU A 97 0.26 -7.86 17.00
CA LEU A 97 -1.20 -7.77 17.09
C LEU A 97 -1.66 -6.75 18.13
N GLU A 98 -1.02 -5.59 18.15
CA GLU A 98 -1.31 -4.50 19.07
C GLU A 98 -1.59 -3.18 18.34
N THR A 99 -2.43 -2.36 18.95
CA THR A 99 -2.62 -0.97 18.57
C THR A 99 -2.28 -0.06 19.72
N THR A 100 -1.60 1.05 19.42
CA THR A 100 -1.38 2.17 20.35
C THR A 100 -2.01 3.40 19.72
N TRP A 101 -2.81 4.10 20.50
CA TRP A 101 -3.45 5.34 20.12
C TRP A 101 -3.10 6.41 21.15
N ASN A 102 -2.68 7.57 20.68
CA ASN A 102 -2.35 8.73 21.50
C ASN A 102 -3.11 9.94 20.97
N PHE A 103 -3.56 10.79 21.89
CA PHE A 103 -4.15 12.08 21.61
C PHE A 103 -3.49 13.13 22.49
N GLN A 104 -3.17 14.29 21.90
CA GLN A 104 -2.55 15.41 22.62
C GLN A 104 -3.25 16.71 22.23
N GLU A 105 -3.74 17.46 23.20
CA GLU A 105 -4.34 18.77 23.04
C GLU A 105 -4.17 19.61 24.31
N GLY A 106 -3.69 20.85 24.15
CA GLY A 106 -3.65 21.83 25.26
C GLY A 106 -2.88 21.36 26.52
N GLY A 107 -1.87 20.51 26.37
CA GLY A 107 -1.12 19.93 27.47
C GLY A 107 -1.75 18.68 28.09
N THR A 108 -2.89 18.23 27.58
CA THR A 108 -3.50 16.93 27.95
C THR A 108 -3.03 15.86 27.00
N GLU A 109 -2.65 14.70 27.56
CA GLU A 109 -2.27 13.51 26.79
C GLU A 109 -3.13 12.33 27.20
N GLU A 110 -3.73 11.66 26.23
CA GLU A 110 -4.47 10.41 26.44
C GLU A 110 -3.81 9.30 25.60
N THR A 111 -3.49 8.17 26.23
CA THR A 111 -2.92 7.01 25.58
C THR A 111 -3.82 5.79 25.78
N SER A 112 -4.02 5.00 24.74
CA SER A 112 -4.74 3.75 24.79
C SER A 112 -3.99 2.66 24.04
N LYS A 113 -3.83 1.49 24.66
CA LYS A 113 -3.27 0.29 24.02
C LYS A 113 -4.32 -0.82 23.99
N LYS A 114 -4.34 -1.57 22.90
CA LYS A 114 -5.31 -2.65 22.69
C LYS A 114 -4.70 -3.75 21.85
N SER A 115 -4.88 -5.01 22.26
CA SER A 115 -4.59 -6.17 21.43
C SER A 115 -5.69 -6.36 20.38
N ILE A 116 -5.33 -6.79 19.19
CA ILE A 116 -6.25 -7.11 18.10
C ILE A 116 -6.13 -8.59 17.74
N ARG A 117 -7.20 -9.15 17.16
CA ARG A 117 -7.18 -10.52 16.66
C ARG A 117 -6.44 -10.62 15.34
N ALA A 118 -5.85 -11.77 15.03
CA ALA A 118 -5.23 -12.03 13.73
C ALA A 118 -6.19 -11.76 12.56
N SER A 119 -7.45 -12.18 12.68
CA SER A 119 -8.49 -11.90 11.67
C SER A 119 -8.74 -10.40 11.45
N THR A 120 -8.66 -9.59 12.52
CA THR A 120 -8.75 -8.13 12.41
C THR A 120 -7.55 -7.55 11.67
N ALA A 121 -6.34 -8.06 11.93
CA ALA A 121 -5.13 -7.64 11.24
C ALA A 121 -5.16 -8.02 9.76
N GLU A 122 -5.65 -9.21 9.42
CA GLU A 122 -5.85 -9.66 8.03
C GLU A 122 -6.87 -8.79 7.31
N ALA A 123 -8.05 -8.56 7.90
CA ALA A 123 -9.06 -7.67 7.33
C ALA A 123 -8.53 -6.25 7.13
N PHE A 124 -7.74 -5.73 8.07
CA PHE A 124 -7.10 -4.42 7.95
C PHE A 124 -6.18 -4.36 6.72
N ILE A 125 -5.37 -5.39 6.48
CA ILE A 125 -4.51 -5.46 5.28
C ILE A 125 -5.33 -5.50 4.00
N GLU A 126 -6.45 -6.24 3.95
CA GLU A 126 -7.33 -6.28 2.78
C GLU A 126 -7.95 -4.90 2.49
N GLU A 127 -8.43 -4.19 3.52
CA GLU A 127 -8.94 -2.84 3.38
C GLU A 127 -7.84 -1.85 2.91
N LEU A 128 -6.60 -1.96 3.40
CA LEU A 128 -5.48 -1.16 2.91
C LEU A 128 -5.19 -1.40 1.42
N LYS A 129 -5.45 -2.61 0.89
CA LYS A 129 -5.34 -2.90 -0.55
C LYS A 129 -6.43 -2.17 -1.33
N ILE A 130 -7.68 -2.19 -0.83
CA ILE A 130 -8.81 -1.47 -1.44
C ILE A 130 -8.52 0.04 -1.49
N LEU A 131 -7.96 0.60 -0.42
CA LEU A 131 -7.52 2.00 -0.34
C LEU A 131 -6.30 2.31 -1.22
N ASN A 132 -5.69 1.29 -1.83
CA ASN A 132 -4.50 1.46 -2.66
C ASN A 132 -3.34 2.21 -1.98
N LEU A 133 -3.22 2.05 -0.65
CA LEU A 133 -2.33 2.83 0.23
C LEU A 133 -0.88 2.90 -0.28
N LEU A 134 -0.34 1.77 -0.78
CA LEU A 134 1.04 1.72 -1.26
C LEU A 134 1.29 2.62 -2.48
N ASN A 135 0.26 2.93 -3.26
CA ASN A 135 0.33 3.76 -4.46
C ASN A 135 -0.01 5.23 -4.23
N TRP A 136 -0.42 5.63 -3.03
CA TRP A 136 -0.57 7.05 -2.71
C TRP A 136 0.71 7.82 -3.05
N LYS A 137 0.61 9.08 -3.45
CA LYS A 137 1.76 9.97 -3.64
C LYS A 137 2.58 10.03 -2.33
N ALA A 138 3.86 10.33 -2.43
CA ALA A 138 4.69 10.50 -1.23
C ALA A 138 4.34 11.79 -0.46
N LYS A 139 3.84 12.80 -1.19
CA LYS A 139 3.61 14.16 -0.67
C LYS A 139 2.32 14.73 -1.25
N TYR A 140 1.54 15.36 -0.39
CA TYR A 140 0.31 16.09 -0.67
C TYR A 140 0.42 17.44 0.04
N ILE A 141 0.49 18.54 -0.72
CA ILE A 141 0.66 19.88 -0.12
C ILE A 141 -0.19 20.89 -0.88
N GLU A 142 -1.06 21.56 -0.16
CA GLU A 142 -1.77 22.74 -0.61
C GLU A 142 -0.91 23.99 -0.33
N LEU A 143 -0.58 24.72 -1.38
CA LEU A 143 0.28 25.90 -1.26
C LEU A 143 -0.54 27.10 -0.76
N GLY A 144 0.06 27.88 0.16
CA GLY A 144 -0.54 29.14 0.63
C GLY A 144 -1.44 29.03 1.86
N VAL A 145 -1.54 27.86 2.48
CA VAL A 145 -2.23 27.67 3.77
C VAL A 145 -1.19 27.55 4.88
N CYS A 146 -1.24 28.48 5.86
CA CYS A 146 -0.29 28.50 6.98
C CYS A 146 -0.78 27.71 8.20
N ASP A 147 -2.09 27.67 8.45
CA ASP A 147 -2.71 27.09 9.66
C ASP A 147 -3.65 25.96 9.27
N GLY A 148 -3.10 24.79 9.07
CA GLY A 148 -3.91 23.68 8.57
C GLY A 148 -3.66 22.35 9.24
N THR A 149 -4.25 21.33 8.65
CA THR A 149 -4.12 19.94 9.11
C THR A 149 -2.93 19.27 8.47
N GLN A 150 -1.99 18.83 9.29
CA GLN A 150 -0.88 17.99 8.87
C GLN A 150 -1.18 16.54 9.15
N TRP A 151 -0.71 15.67 8.28
CA TRP A 151 -0.83 14.23 8.46
C TRP A 151 0.38 13.48 7.95
N SER A 152 0.59 12.31 8.50
CA SER A 152 1.60 11.39 7.98
C SER A 152 1.13 9.94 8.11
N VAL A 153 1.57 9.10 7.17
CA VAL A 153 1.42 7.64 7.24
C VAL A 153 2.77 7.02 6.94
N GLN A 154 3.29 6.27 7.90
CA GLN A 154 4.52 5.51 7.77
C GLN A 154 4.20 4.03 7.73
N ILE A 155 4.58 3.38 6.63
CA ILE A 155 4.37 1.96 6.37
C ILE A 155 5.68 1.24 6.62
N LEU A 156 5.73 0.45 7.69
CA LEU A 156 6.91 -0.34 8.05
C LEU A 156 6.83 -1.70 7.38
N THR A 157 7.83 -2.03 6.58
CA THR A 157 7.96 -3.33 5.92
C THR A 157 9.28 -4.00 6.30
N GLU A 158 9.50 -5.23 5.87
CA GLU A 158 10.81 -5.88 6.03
C GLU A 158 11.90 -5.06 5.34
N GLY A 159 12.83 -4.51 6.13
CA GLY A 159 14.03 -3.83 5.65
C GLY A 159 13.83 -2.38 5.17
N ARG A 160 12.62 -1.83 5.15
CA ARG A 160 12.39 -0.42 4.77
C ARG A 160 11.14 0.18 5.37
N SER A 161 11.14 1.51 5.44
CA SER A 161 9.98 2.33 5.77
C SER A 161 9.57 3.18 4.57
N ILE A 162 8.27 3.27 4.32
CA ILE A 162 7.67 4.14 3.30
C ILE A 162 6.90 5.22 4.04
N LYS A 163 7.26 6.49 3.84
CA LYS A 163 6.55 7.62 4.44
C LYS A 163 5.73 8.35 3.37
N LYS A 164 4.50 8.68 3.75
CA LYS A 164 3.57 9.54 3.01
C LYS A 164 3.10 10.62 3.96
N TYR A 165 2.95 11.84 3.46
CA TYR A 165 2.53 12.94 4.31
C TYR A 165 1.82 14.02 3.50
N GLY A 166 1.07 14.83 4.20
CA GLY A 166 0.41 15.98 3.60
C GLY A 166 0.22 17.13 4.57
N ASP A 167 -0.04 18.27 3.95
CA ASP A 167 -0.38 19.53 4.59
C ASP A 167 -1.56 20.12 3.82
N ASN A 168 -2.75 20.09 4.43
CA ASN A 168 -4.05 20.52 3.90
C ASN A 168 -4.53 19.81 2.62
N GLU A 169 -3.69 19.05 1.94
CA GLU A 169 -4.06 18.19 0.81
C GLU A 169 -4.06 16.72 1.23
N PHE A 170 -5.07 15.96 0.80
CA PHE A 170 -5.30 14.59 1.20
C PHE A 170 -5.46 13.67 -0.02
N PRO A 171 -5.11 12.36 0.11
CA PRO A 171 -5.54 11.36 -0.86
C PRO A 171 -7.06 11.28 -0.97
N GLU A 172 -7.58 10.87 -2.10
CA GLU A 172 -9.02 10.69 -2.32
C GLU A 172 -9.64 9.71 -1.30
N GLU A 173 -8.88 8.68 -0.90
CA GLU A 173 -9.32 7.66 0.03
C GLU A 173 -9.03 8.00 1.52
N TRP A 174 -8.66 9.25 1.82
CA TRP A 174 -8.27 9.66 3.18
C TRP A 174 -9.34 9.41 4.24
N ASP A 175 -10.58 9.74 3.96
CA ASP A 175 -11.68 9.55 4.92
C ASP A 175 -11.98 8.07 5.18
N LEU A 176 -11.82 7.22 4.15
CA LEU A 176 -11.91 5.78 4.30
C LEU A 176 -10.78 5.24 5.18
N PHE A 177 -9.55 5.73 4.97
CA PHE A 177 -8.41 5.39 5.81
C PHE A 177 -8.62 5.79 7.27
N CYS A 178 -9.08 7.01 7.54
CA CYS A 178 -9.39 7.45 8.90
C CYS A 178 -10.47 6.59 9.55
N ARG A 179 -11.49 6.18 8.78
CA ARG A 179 -12.53 5.26 9.25
C ARG A 179 -11.97 3.89 9.60
N LEU A 180 -11.09 3.36 8.77
CA LEU A 180 -10.42 2.08 9.00
C LEU A 180 -9.57 2.11 10.29
N ILE A 181 -8.79 3.17 10.50
CA ILE A 181 -8.03 3.37 11.75
C ILE A 181 -8.98 3.36 12.96
N ARG A 182 -10.10 4.10 12.90
CA ARG A 182 -11.10 4.13 13.99
C ARG A 182 -11.70 2.76 14.27
N GLN A 183 -11.99 1.97 13.25
CA GLN A 183 -12.54 0.61 13.42
C GLN A 183 -11.56 -0.31 14.16
N VAL A 184 -10.28 -0.28 13.80
CA VAL A 184 -9.26 -1.15 14.40
C VAL A 184 -8.91 -0.72 15.82
N THR A 185 -8.76 0.58 16.07
CA THR A 185 -8.39 1.12 17.39
C THR A 185 -9.57 1.27 18.34
N ASN A 186 -10.78 1.37 17.81
CA ASN A 186 -12.00 1.77 18.53
C ASN A 186 -11.85 3.15 19.21
N ARG A 187 -11.09 4.05 18.58
CA ARG A 187 -10.80 5.41 19.06
C ARG A 187 -10.95 6.41 17.92
N LYS A 188 -11.21 7.67 18.26
CA LYS A 188 -11.29 8.78 17.30
C LYS A 188 -9.92 8.95 16.61
N PHE A 189 -9.95 9.19 15.31
CA PHE A 189 -8.78 9.56 14.50
C PHE A 189 -9.26 10.57 13.46
N LYS A 190 -8.98 11.82 13.68
CA LYS A 190 -9.51 12.99 12.97
C LYS A 190 -10.90 13.41 13.48
#